data_afbe32e679b48ded636a32df6b5d1c02
#
_entry.id   afbe32e679b48ded636a32df6b5d1c02
#
_cell.length_a   1.000
_cell.length_b   1.000
_cell.length_c   1.000
_cell.angle_alpha   90.00
_cell.angle_beta   90.00
_cell.angle_gamma   90.00
#
_symmetry.space_group_name_H-M   'P 1'
#
loop_
_entity.id
_entity.type
_entity.pdbx_description
1 polymer ?
#
loop_
_entity_poly.entity_id
_entity_poly.type
_entity_poly.pdbx_seq_one_letter_code
_entity_poly.pdbx_strand_id
1 'polypeptide(L)'
;MVRVIMGVKGTGKTKQMIELINSAVHSENGNVVCIERGPKLTYDIHYKIRLVEASHYDIKSYDFLKGFISGLYAGNYDITHVFIDSLTKIVASEATDHAVEEFLDWLNSFSEKNNIKYTVTISADASLATDGVKKYF
;
A
#
# COMPACT_ATOMS: atom_id res chain seq x y z
N MET A 1 9.47 5.23 -5.63
CA MET A 1 8.33 5.51 -6.53
C MET A 1 7.04 4.98 -5.91
N VAL A 2 6.05 5.81 -5.83
CA VAL A 2 4.71 5.43 -5.38
C VAL A 2 3.77 5.34 -6.58
N ARG A 3 2.97 4.31 -6.64
CA ARG A 3 1.90 4.15 -7.63
C ARG A 3 0.57 3.92 -6.92
N VAL A 4 -0.47 4.61 -7.35
CA VAL A 4 -1.83 4.46 -6.82
C VAL A 4 -2.74 3.82 -7.86
N ILE A 5 -3.48 2.81 -7.44
CA ILE A 5 -4.55 2.17 -8.21
C ILE A 5 -5.86 2.50 -7.51
N MET A 6 -6.72 3.23 -8.19
CA MET A 6 -7.98 3.69 -7.63
C MET A 6 -9.16 3.20 -8.45
N GLY A 7 -10.21 2.77 -7.78
CA GLY A 7 -11.42 2.29 -8.41
C GLY A 7 -12.46 1.92 -7.37
N VAL A 8 -13.74 1.99 -7.76
CA VAL A 8 -14.83 1.56 -6.89
C VAL A 8 -14.83 0.04 -6.76
N LYS A 9 -15.55 -0.47 -5.77
CA LYS A 9 -15.72 -1.92 -5.57
C LYS A 9 -16.28 -2.56 -6.85
N GLY A 10 -15.71 -3.69 -7.24
CA GLY A 10 -16.16 -4.45 -8.41
C GLY A 10 -15.46 -4.08 -9.73
N THR A 11 -14.47 -3.20 -9.73
CA THR A 11 -13.72 -2.81 -10.94
C THR A 11 -12.52 -3.71 -11.24
N GLY A 12 -12.35 -4.83 -10.51
CA GLY A 12 -11.22 -5.73 -10.71
C GLY A 12 -9.93 -5.29 -10.03
N LYS A 13 -9.99 -4.30 -9.17
CA LYS A 13 -8.84 -3.73 -8.47
C LYS A 13 -8.09 -4.75 -7.62
N THR A 14 -8.81 -5.59 -6.87
CA THR A 14 -8.23 -6.65 -6.04
C THR A 14 -7.50 -7.69 -6.90
N LYS A 15 -8.12 -8.11 -8.00
CA LYS A 15 -7.50 -9.07 -8.93
C LYS A 15 -6.22 -8.50 -9.52
N GLN A 16 -6.25 -7.24 -9.95
CA GLN A 16 -5.08 -6.56 -10.48
C GLN A 16 -3.95 -6.50 -9.44
N MET A 17 -4.31 -6.19 -8.18
CA MET A 17 -3.34 -6.14 -7.09
C MET A 17 -2.69 -7.50 -6.84
N ILE A 18 -3.48 -8.56 -6.78
CA ILE A 18 -2.98 -9.93 -6.60
C ILE A 18 -1.98 -10.30 -7.71
N GLU A 19 -2.31 -10.00 -8.95
CA GLU A 19 -1.43 -10.27 -10.09
C GLU A 19 -0.10 -9.51 -9.97
N LEU A 20 -0.16 -8.23 -9.59
CA LEU A 20 1.04 -7.42 -9.41
C LEU A 20 1.91 -7.93 -8.25
N ILE A 21 1.31 -8.29 -7.13
CA ILE A 21 2.02 -8.81 -5.97
C ILE A 21 2.74 -10.12 -6.33
N ASN A 22 2.02 -11.05 -6.94
CA ASN A 22 2.60 -12.34 -7.29
C ASN A 22 3.69 -12.23 -8.36
N SER A 23 3.56 -11.27 -9.28
CA SER A 23 4.60 -10.98 -10.27
C SER A 23 5.86 -10.40 -9.62
N ALA A 24 5.69 -9.59 -8.58
CA ALA A 24 6.81 -8.96 -7.88
C ALA A 24 7.76 -9.98 -7.25
N VAL A 25 7.26 -11.13 -6.83
CA VAL A 25 8.10 -12.21 -6.28
C VAL A 25 9.19 -12.63 -7.27
N HIS A 26 8.88 -12.60 -8.56
CA HIS A 26 9.80 -13.04 -9.61
C HIS A 26 10.65 -11.88 -10.17
N SER A 27 10.17 -10.66 -10.08
CA SER A 27 10.85 -9.48 -10.67
C SER A 27 11.69 -8.70 -9.67
N GLU A 28 11.38 -8.76 -8.36
CA GLU A 28 12.13 -8.04 -7.34
C GLU A 28 13.34 -8.85 -6.86
N ASN A 29 14.44 -8.16 -6.63
CA ASN A 29 15.64 -8.78 -6.06
C ASN A 29 15.55 -8.94 -4.54
N GLY A 30 14.70 -8.16 -3.89
CA GLY A 30 14.54 -8.17 -2.45
C GLY A 30 13.19 -8.73 -2.01
N ASN A 31 12.87 -8.49 -0.76
CA ASN A 31 11.64 -8.97 -0.16
C ASN A 31 10.44 -8.12 -0.57
N VAL A 32 9.30 -8.77 -0.70
CA VAL A 32 8.02 -8.15 -1.02
C VAL A 32 7.10 -8.28 0.19
N VAL A 33 6.47 -7.18 0.58
CA VAL A 33 5.53 -7.10 1.70
C VAL A 33 4.19 -6.62 1.20
N CYS A 34 3.10 -7.20 1.68
CA CYS A 34 1.75 -6.72 1.43
C CYS A 34 1.08 -6.40 2.76
N ILE A 35 0.60 -5.17 2.89
CA ILE A 35 -0.17 -4.72 4.05
C ILE A 35 -1.63 -4.65 3.61
N GLU A 36 -2.50 -5.40 4.27
CA GLU A 36 -3.94 -5.34 4.04
C GLU A 36 -4.68 -5.14 5.35
N ARG A 37 -5.94 -4.72 5.26
CA ARG A 37 -6.75 -4.52 6.46
C ARG A 37 -7.07 -5.84 7.18
N GLY A 38 -7.45 -6.86 6.43
CA GLY A 38 -7.87 -8.15 6.97
C GLY A 38 -7.37 -9.32 6.12
N PRO A 39 -7.80 -10.55 6.39
CA PRO A 39 -7.20 -11.76 5.79
C PRO A 39 -7.71 -12.11 4.39
N LYS A 40 -8.15 -11.15 3.59
CA LYS A 40 -8.78 -11.42 2.29
C LYS A 40 -7.84 -12.04 1.26
N LEU A 41 -6.57 -11.65 1.27
CA LEU A 41 -5.60 -12.03 0.25
C LEU A 41 -4.79 -13.28 0.61
N THR A 42 -4.97 -13.84 1.81
CA THR A 42 -4.11 -14.89 2.37
C THR A 42 -3.91 -16.08 1.42
N TYR A 43 -4.97 -16.55 0.78
CA TYR A 43 -4.91 -17.74 -0.09
C TYR A 43 -4.48 -17.43 -1.52
N ASP A 44 -4.50 -16.16 -1.93
CA ASP A 44 -4.23 -15.74 -3.30
C ASP A 44 -2.81 -15.23 -3.50
N ILE A 45 -2.08 -14.99 -2.41
CA ILE A 45 -0.75 -14.40 -2.41
C ILE A 45 0.32 -15.49 -2.25
N HIS A 46 1.38 -15.37 -3.04
CA HIS A 46 2.51 -16.29 -2.99
C HIS A 46 3.11 -16.36 -1.58
N TYR A 47 3.44 -17.57 -1.10
CA TYR A 47 3.91 -17.80 0.27
C TYR A 47 5.19 -17.06 0.66
N LYS A 48 6.03 -16.67 -0.31
CA LYS A 48 7.25 -15.91 -0.06
C LYS A 48 7.01 -14.46 0.31
N ILE A 49 5.79 -13.96 0.09
CA ILE A 49 5.44 -12.58 0.39
C ILE A 49 5.03 -12.48 1.85
N ARG A 50 5.58 -11.52 2.58
CA ARG A 50 5.15 -11.22 3.94
C ARG A 50 3.79 -10.52 3.87
N LEU A 51 2.75 -11.19 4.32
CA LEU A 51 1.41 -10.63 4.41
C LEU A 51 1.18 -10.09 5.82
N VAL A 52 0.87 -8.81 5.91
CA VAL A 52 0.64 -8.11 7.18
C VAL A 52 -0.83 -7.72 7.27
N GLU A 53 -1.54 -8.23 8.26
CA GLU A 53 -2.91 -7.83 8.54
C GLU A 53 -2.91 -6.60 9.44
N ALA A 54 -3.24 -5.45 8.88
CA ALA A 54 -3.22 -4.19 9.61
C ALA A 54 -4.14 -4.17 10.83
N SER A 55 -5.26 -4.93 10.76
CA SER A 55 -6.21 -5.05 11.87
C SER A 55 -5.59 -5.63 13.15
N HIS A 56 -4.52 -6.40 13.05
CA HIS A 56 -3.83 -6.96 14.21
C HIS A 56 -2.97 -5.93 14.96
N TYR A 57 -2.69 -4.78 14.36
CA TYR A 57 -1.75 -3.80 14.91
C TYR A 57 -2.38 -2.48 15.29
N ASP A 58 -3.72 -2.41 15.23
CA ASP A 58 -4.49 -1.26 15.69
C ASP A 58 -4.08 0.07 15.05
N ILE A 59 -3.83 0.03 13.75
CA ILE A 59 -3.42 1.21 12.99
C ILE A 59 -4.61 2.14 12.83
N LYS A 60 -4.59 3.31 13.50
CA LYS A 60 -5.72 4.25 13.56
C LYS A 60 -5.44 5.61 12.93
N SER A 61 -4.19 5.90 12.59
CA SER A 61 -3.82 7.20 12.03
C SER A 61 -2.76 7.02 10.95
N TYR A 62 -2.62 8.03 10.10
CA TYR A 62 -1.53 8.04 9.12
C TYR A 62 -0.16 8.18 9.81
N ASP A 63 -0.08 8.89 10.91
CA ASP A 63 1.17 8.98 11.67
C ASP A 63 1.59 7.62 12.22
N PHE A 64 0.63 6.83 12.72
CA PHE A 64 0.90 5.46 13.13
C PHE A 64 1.39 4.62 11.95
N LEU A 65 0.71 4.72 10.81
CA LEU A 65 1.07 3.96 9.61
C LEU A 65 2.47 4.34 9.10
N LYS A 66 2.83 5.62 9.14
CA LYS A 66 4.19 6.09 8.81
C LYS A 66 5.24 5.43 9.69
N GLY A 67 5.00 5.38 11.01
CA GLY A 67 5.89 4.72 11.95
C GLY A 67 5.96 3.22 11.72
N PHE A 68 4.83 2.59 11.42
CA PHE A 68 4.75 1.17 11.12
C PHE A 68 5.58 0.82 9.88
N ILE A 69 5.42 1.57 8.80
CA ILE A 69 6.18 1.41 7.55
C ILE A 69 7.67 1.62 7.79
N SER A 70 8.02 2.66 8.54
CA SER A 70 9.41 2.94 8.90
C SER A 70 10.04 1.79 9.70
N GLY A 71 9.27 1.23 10.64
CA GLY A 71 9.69 0.10 11.46
C GLY A 71 9.87 -1.19 10.65
N LEU A 72 8.98 -1.43 9.68
CA LEU A 72 9.15 -2.58 8.77
C LEU A 72 10.47 -2.50 8.03
N TYR A 73 10.81 -1.35 7.49
CA TYR A 73 12.07 -1.16 6.77
C TYR A 73 13.27 -1.22 7.72
N ALA A 74 13.15 -0.62 8.89
CA ALA A 74 14.22 -0.66 9.89
C ALA A 74 14.54 -2.09 10.34
N GLY A 75 13.54 -2.94 10.38
CA GLY A 75 13.67 -4.35 10.73
C GLY A 75 14.09 -5.25 9.57
N ASN A 76 14.01 -4.78 8.33
CA ASN A 76 14.35 -5.56 7.15
C ASN A 76 14.76 -4.67 5.98
N TYR A 77 16.02 -4.37 5.85
CA TYR A 77 16.58 -3.55 4.76
C TYR A 77 16.51 -4.23 3.39
N ASP A 78 16.14 -5.51 3.34
CA ASP A 78 16.03 -6.24 2.08
C ASP A 78 14.69 -6.03 1.39
N ILE A 79 13.76 -5.32 1.99
CA ILE A 79 12.47 -4.98 1.37
C ILE A 79 12.69 -4.06 0.18
N THR A 80 12.16 -4.43 -0.99
CA THR A 80 12.25 -3.63 -2.22
C THR A 80 10.90 -3.20 -2.78
N HIS A 81 9.80 -3.86 -2.39
CA HIS A 81 8.46 -3.49 -2.83
C HIS A 81 7.45 -3.75 -1.72
N VAL A 82 6.64 -2.75 -1.42
CA VAL A 82 5.54 -2.85 -0.45
C VAL A 82 4.24 -2.52 -1.15
N PHE A 83 3.26 -3.39 -1.00
CA PHE A 83 1.89 -3.20 -1.46
C PHE A 83 1.02 -2.85 -0.26
N ILE A 84 0.18 -1.82 -0.42
CA ILE A 84 -0.78 -1.42 0.62
C ILE A 84 -2.17 -1.51 0.00
N ASP A 85 -2.95 -2.50 0.42
CA ASP A 85 -4.28 -2.71 -0.13
C ASP A 85 -5.34 -1.99 0.69
N SER A 86 -6.20 -1.23 -0.01
CA SER A 86 -7.33 -0.51 0.60
C SER A 86 -6.89 0.49 1.68
N LEU A 87 -6.01 1.42 1.31
CA LEU A 87 -5.43 2.41 2.22
C LEU A 87 -6.47 3.10 3.10
N THR A 88 -7.54 3.60 2.50
CA THR A 88 -8.58 4.35 3.22
C THR A 88 -9.43 3.48 4.14
N LYS A 89 -9.37 2.15 3.99
CA LYS A 89 -10.00 1.22 4.92
C LYS A 89 -9.08 0.90 6.10
N ILE A 90 -7.77 0.94 5.89
CA ILE A 90 -6.80 0.76 6.98
C ILE A 90 -6.86 1.95 7.93
N VAL A 91 -6.91 3.18 7.39
CA VAL A 91 -6.97 4.42 8.18
C VAL A 91 -8.31 5.12 7.92
N ALA A 92 -9.41 4.43 8.21
CA ALA A 92 -10.76 4.90 7.88
C ALA A 92 -11.13 6.23 8.56
N SER A 93 -10.63 6.49 9.77
CA SER A 93 -10.94 7.69 10.54
C SER A 93 -10.29 8.96 9.98
N GLU A 94 -9.31 8.85 9.12
CA GLU A 94 -8.58 9.97 8.52
C GLU A 94 -8.63 9.97 6.99
N ALA A 95 -9.67 9.40 6.39
CA ALA A 95 -9.78 9.23 4.95
C ALA A 95 -10.20 10.50 4.19
N THR A 96 -9.76 11.69 4.64
CA THR A 96 -9.97 12.94 3.91
C THR A 96 -8.97 13.05 2.75
N ASP A 97 -9.34 13.79 1.70
CA ASP A 97 -8.44 13.99 0.55
C ASP A 97 -7.10 14.59 0.97
N HIS A 98 -7.12 15.57 1.84
CA HIS A 98 -5.89 16.21 2.33
C HIS A 98 -4.98 15.23 3.08
N ALA A 99 -5.56 14.43 3.97
CA ALA A 99 -4.80 13.44 4.74
C ALA A 99 -4.20 12.36 3.85
N VAL A 100 -4.95 11.92 2.84
CA VAL A 100 -4.47 10.94 1.86
C VAL A 100 -3.31 11.51 1.04
N GLU A 101 -3.47 12.73 0.53
CA GLU A 101 -2.41 13.40 -0.26
C GLU A 101 -1.13 13.58 0.56
N GLU A 102 -1.26 14.05 1.80
CA GLU A 102 -0.11 14.24 2.69
C GLU A 102 0.61 12.91 2.95
N PHE A 103 -0.14 11.86 3.21
CA PHE A 103 0.44 10.54 3.42
C PHE A 103 1.17 10.03 2.17
N LEU A 104 0.56 10.15 0.99
CA LEU A 104 1.17 9.71 -0.26
C LEU A 104 2.45 10.50 -0.57
N ASP A 105 2.47 11.80 -0.29
CA ASP A 105 3.66 12.62 -0.48
C ASP A 105 4.79 12.19 0.49
N TRP A 106 4.44 11.92 1.73
CA TRP A 106 5.41 11.37 2.68
C TRP A 106 5.94 10.02 2.20
N LEU A 107 5.03 9.15 1.75
CA LEU A 107 5.39 7.81 1.27
C LEU A 107 6.32 7.88 0.06
N ASN A 108 6.06 8.81 -0.85
CA ASN A 108 6.91 8.99 -2.03
C ASN A 108 8.32 9.45 -1.64
N SER A 109 8.42 10.37 -0.70
CA SER A 109 9.74 10.81 -0.19
C SER A 109 10.48 9.66 0.49
N PHE A 110 9.79 8.86 1.29
CA PHE A 110 10.35 7.68 1.94
C PHE A 110 10.81 6.64 0.90
N SER A 111 10.00 6.43 -0.13
CA SER A 111 10.28 5.53 -1.25
C SER A 111 11.57 5.93 -1.97
N GLU A 112 11.69 7.20 -2.33
CA GLU A 112 12.86 7.71 -3.05
C GLU A 112 14.13 7.64 -2.18
N LYS A 113 14.02 8.02 -0.93
CA LYS A 113 15.14 8.01 0.01
C LYS A 113 15.71 6.60 0.22
N ASN A 114 14.85 5.60 0.28
CA ASN A 114 15.23 4.23 0.65
C ASN A 114 15.20 3.25 -0.53
N ASN A 115 14.91 3.74 -1.73
CA ASN A 115 14.83 2.93 -2.95
C ASN A 115 13.88 1.73 -2.82
N ILE A 116 12.67 1.99 -2.31
CA ILE A 116 11.60 1.00 -2.17
C ILE A 116 10.42 1.44 -3.03
N LYS A 117 9.83 0.50 -3.77
CA LYS A 117 8.60 0.74 -4.52
C LYS A 117 7.40 0.58 -3.60
N TYR A 118 6.40 1.42 -3.77
CA TYR A 118 5.12 1.30 -3.07
C TYR A 118 3.98 1.32 -4.07
N THR A 119 3.10 0.33 -3.99
CA THR A 119 1.87 0.27 -4.77
C THR A 119 0.69 0.27 -3.81
N VAL A 120 -0.19 1.24 -3.96
CA VAL A 120 -1.30 1.50 -3.02
C VAL A 120 -2.62 1.40 -3.77
N THR A 121 -3.60 0.69 -3.20
CA THR A 121 -4.96 0.74 -3.74
C THR A 121 -5.86 1.62 -2.87
N ILE A 122 -6.77 2.32 -3.52
CA ILE A 122 -7.78 3.15 -2.86
C ILE A 122 -9.15 2.81 -3.46
N SER A 123 -10.10 2.44 -2.61
CA SER A 123 -11.46 2.12 -3.02
C SER A 123 -12.30 3.38 -3.09
N ALA A 124 -12.26 4.06 -4.24
CA ALA A 124 -13.06 5.26 -4.51
C ALA A 124 -13.12 5.49 -6.02
N ASP A 125 -14.04 6.35 -6.47
CA ASP A 125 -14.18 6.67 -7.88
C ASP A 125 -12.95 7.47 -8.37
N ALA A 126 -12.21 6.87 -9.32
CA ALA A 126 -10.99 7.47 -9.86
C ALA A 126 -11.24 8.80 -10.58
N SER A 127 -12.44 9.00 -11.12
CA SER A 127 -12.80 10.26 -11.80
C SER A 127 -12.91 11.44 -10.81
N LEU A 128 -13.09 11.15 -9.53
CA LEU A 128 -13.20 12.15 -8.46
C LEU A 128 -11.87 12.36 -7.71
N ALA A 129 -10.81 11.70 -8.13
CA ALA A 129 -9.52 11.84 -7.49
C ALA A 129 -8.98 13.28 -7.64
N THR A 130 -8.38 13.80 -6.59
CA THR A 130 -7.72 15.11 -6.64
C THR A 130 -6.43 15.04 -7.44
N ASP A 131 -5.92 16.18 -7.87
CA ASP A 131 -4.63 16.25 -8.58
C ASP A 131 -3.48 15.72 -7.72
N GLY A 132 -3.55 15.94 -6.40
CA GLY A 132 -2.55 15.44 -5.46
C GLY A 132 -2.50 13.91 -5.38
N VAL A 133 -3.57 13.22 -5.72
CA VAL A 133 -3.62 11.76 -5.81
C VAL A 133 -3.32 11.30 -7.24
N LYS A 134 -3.88 11.97 -8.24
CA LYS A 134 -3.73 11.58 -9.66
C LYS A 134 -2.28 11.54 -10.12
N LYS A 135 -1.42 12.37 -9.56
CA LYS A 135 0.00 12.38 -9.93
C LYS A 135 0.71 11.06 -9.63
N TYR A 136 0.08 10.18 -8.85
CA TYR A 136 0.61 8.85 -8.54
C TYR A 136 -0.06 7.72 -9.33
N PHE A 137 -0.96 8.03 -10.23
CA PHE A 137 -1.63 7.02 -11.06
C PHE A 137 -0.68 6.34 -12.04
#